data_373e8685a52bb789f1ec29733126ec4b
#
_entry.id   373e8685a52bb789f1ec29733126ec4b
#
_cell.length_a   1.000
_cell.length_b   1.000
_cell.length_c   1.000
_cell.angle_alpha   90.00
_cell.angle_beta   90.00
_cell.angle_gamma   90.00
#
_symmetry.space_group_name_H-M   'P 1'
#
loop_
_entity.id
_entity.type
_entity.pdbx_description
1 polymer ?
#
loop_
_entity_poly.entity_id
_entity_poly.type
_entity_poly.pdbx_seq_one_letter_code
_entity_poly.pdbx_strand_id
1 'polypeptide(L)'
;MILVILHYPALMPTVEALRADKEKIVPFFEKEIPGLIDKPWGTNEKTGRGASVYHFEDMASAEAWFNSERQRDFRAQNQATIEFFDVAAIAYKRPLKEKVSV
;
A
#
# COMPACT_ATOMS: atom_id res chain seq x y z
N MET A 1 -2.44 13.70 -8.35
CA MET A 1 -2.23 12.57 -7.43
C MET A 1 -2.54 11.25 -8.11
N ILE A 2 -1.82 10.23 -7.73
CA ILE A 2 -1.95 8.89 -8.30
C ILE A 2 -2.30 7.90 -7.21
N LEU A 3 -3.29 7.06 -7.49
CA LEU A 3 -3.65 5.93 -6.67
C LEU A 3 -3.10 4.67 -7.33
N VAL A 4 -2.41 3.82 -6.57
CA VAL A 4 -1.95 2.52 -7.07
C VAL A 4 -2.54 1.44 -6.18
N ILE A 5 -3.21 0.49 -6.80
CA ILE A 5 -3.74 -0.66 -6.08
C ILE A 5 -2.88 -1.86 -6.38
N LEU A 6 -2.36 -2.46 -5.32
CA LEU A 6 -1.55 -3.66 -5.38
C LEU A 6 -2.38 -4.83 -4.83
N HIS A 7 -2.51 -5.88 -5.62
CA HIS A 7 -3.28 -7.07 -5.25
C HIS A 7 -2.37 -8.28 -5.07
N TYR A 8 -2.60 -9.01 -3.99
CA TYR A 8 -1.94 -10.29 -3.72
C TYR A 8 -2.98 -11.39 -3.88
N PRO A 9 -2.74 -12.39 -4.75
CA PRO A 9 -3.78 -13.37 -5.10
C PRO A 9 -4.12 -14.36 -3.98
N ALA A 10 -3.18 -14.68 -3.09
CA ALA A 10 -3.41 -15.68 -2.05
C ALA A 10 -2.30 -15.66 -0.99
N LEU A 11 -2.57 -16.36 0.11
CA LEU A 11 -1.59 -16.69 1.16
C LEU A 11 -1.06 -15.47 1.93
N MET A 12 -1.87 -14.42 2.05
CA MET A 12 -1.50 -13.31 2.91
C MET A 12 -1.68 -13.68 4.38
N PRO A 13 -0.84 -13.14 5.27
CA PRO A 13 -1.01 -13.31 6.70
C PRO A 13 -2.33 -12.75 7.21
N THR A 14 -2.71 -13.15 8.41
CA THR A 14 -3.86 -12.57 9.11
C THR A 14 -3.62 -11.10 9.43
N VAL A 15 -4.68 -10.36 9.73
CA VAL A 15 -4.57 -8.96 10.17
C VAL A 15 -3.66 -8.86 11.40
N GLU A 16 -3.79 -9.78 12.34
CA GLU A 16 -2.93 -9.80 13.54
C GLU A 16 -1.46 -9.96 13.19
N ALA A 17 -1.13 -10.87 12.28
CA ALA A 17 0.25 -11.07 11.83
C ALA A 17 0.80 -9.84 11.11
N LEU A 18 -0.01 -9.19 10.26
CA LEU A 18 0.39 -7.96 9.59
C LEU A 18 0.64 -6.82 10.58
N ARG A 19 -0.18 -6.72 11.63
CA ARG A 19 0.00 -5.70 12.67
C ARG A 19 1.25 -5.94 13.50
N ALA A 20 1.69 -7.18 13.68
CA ALA A 20 2.89 -7.49 14.43
C ALA A 20 4.14 -6.84 13.84
N ASP A 21 4.17 -6.66 12.52
CA ASP A 21 5.31 -6.06 11.82
C ASP A 21 5.18 -4.55 11.59
N LYS A 22 4.06 -3.94 11.99
CA LYS A 22 3.78 -2.53 11.68
C LYS A 22 4.85 -1.57 12.20
N GLU A 23 5.44 -1.85 13.34
CA GLU A 23 6.45 -0.98 13.95
C GLU A 23 7.74 -0.90 13.14
N LYS A 24 8.02 -1.92 12.35
CA LYS A 24 9.16 -1.93 11.42
C LYS A 24 8.78 -1.36 10.06
N ILE A 25 7.61 -1.70 9.57
CA ILE A 25 7.17 -1.41 8.20
C ILE A 25 6.64 0.01 8.07
N VAL A 26 5.83 0.47 9.02
CA VAL A 26 5.23 1.81 8.93
C VAL A 26 6.27 2.92 8.85
N PRO A 27 7.31 2.97 9.73
CA PRO A 27 8.33 4.02 9.61
C PRO A 27 9.06 4.01 8.27
N PHE A 28 9.29 2.84 7.69
CA PHE A 28 9.91 2.73 6.38
C PHE A 28 9.05 3.44 5.32
N PHE A 29 7.77 3.11 5.25
CA PHE A 29 6.88 3.73 4.27
C PHE A 29 6.68 5.23 4.52
N GLU A 30 6.69 5.66 5.76
CA GLU A 30 6.55 7.07 6.09
C GLU A 30 7.76 7.92 5.69
N LYS A 31 8.96 7.34 5.69
CA LYS A 31 10.21 8.10 5.55
C LYS A 31 10.99 7.84 4.27
N GLU A 32 10.89 6.63 3.72
CA GLU A 32 11.83 6.19 2.70
C GLU A 32 11.29 6.23 1.26
N ILE A 33 10.02 6.55 1.07
CA ILE A 33 9.41 6.54 -0.26
C ILE A 33 9.00 7.95 -0.65
N PRO A 34 9.81 8.63 -1.50
CA PRO A 34 9.49 9.98 -1.92
C PRO A 34 8.13 10.07 -2.61
N GLY A 35 7.37 11.11 -2.26
CA GLY A 35 6.07 11.38 -2.87
C GLY A 35 4.92 10.52 -2.38
N LEU A 36 5.16 9.56 -1.51
CA LEU A 36 4.09 8.77 -0.91
C LEU A 36 3.34 9.61 0.12
N ILE A 37 2.02 9.68 -0.01
CA ILE A 37 1.14 10.40 0.90
C ILE A 37 0.67 9.47 2.02
N ASP A 38 0.08 8.35 1.64
CA ASP A 38 -0.36 7.33 2.58
C ASP A 38 -0.39 5.96 1.91
N LYS A 39 -0.49 4.91 2.72
CA LYS A 39 -0.55 3.54 2.24
C LYS A 39 -1.29 2.67 3.24
N PRO A 40 -2.60 2.54 3.14
CA PRO A 40 -3.30 1.46 3.85
C PRO A 40 -3.06 0.12 3.18
N TRP A 41 -2.95 -0.93 3.98
CA TRP A 41 -2.89 -2.29 3.46
C TRP A 41 -3.63 -3.23 4.42
N GLY A 42 -4.07 -4.34 3.88
CA GLY A 42 -4.82 -5.29 4.65
C GLY A 42 -4.98 -6.63 3.96
N THR A 43 -5.66 -7.52 4.61
CA THR A 43 -5.93 -8.86 4.12
C THR A 43 -7.39 -9.23 4.30
N ASN A 44 -7.89 -10.04 3.39
CA ASN A 44 -9.19 -10.69 3.54
C ASN A 44 -8.93 -12.08 4.10
N GLU A 45 -9.21 -12.28 5.38
CA GLU A 45 -8.91 -13.55 6.06
C GLU A 45 -9.73 -14.73 5.55
N LYS A 46 -10.87 -14.46 4.91
CA LYS A 46 -11.70 -15.53 4.34
C LYS A 46 -11.12 -16.10 3.06
N THR A 47 -10.53 -15.22 2.23
CA THR A 47 -10.01 -15.61 0.91
C THR A 47 -8.51 -15.77 0.89
N GLY A 48 -7.80 -15.24 1.87
CA GLY A 48 -6.34 -15.16 1.89
C GLY A 48 -5.77 -14.08 0.98
N ARG A 49 -6.62 -13.28 0.32
CA ARG A 49 -6.18 -12.21 -0.55
C ARG A 49 -5.80 -10.98 0.24
N GLY A 50 -4.76 -10.31 -0.20
CA GLY A 50 -4.35 -9.03 0.37
C GLY A 50 -4.41 -7.91 -0.64
N ALA A 51 -4.45 -6.69 -0.13
CA ALA A 51 -4.40 -5.49 -0.95
C ALA A 51 -3.65 -4.38 -0.24
N SER A 52 -2.96 -3.58 -1.02
CA SER A 52 -2.36 -2.33 -0.57
C SER A 52 -2.83 -1.21 -1.48
N VAL A 53 -3.15 -0.08 -0.90
CA VAL A 53 -3.53 1.11 -1.66
C VAL A 53 -2.48 2.17 -1.42
N TYR A 54 -1.75 2.55 -2.48
CA TYR A 54 -0.73 3.58 -2.41
C TYR A 54 -1.28 4.88 -2.95
N HIS A 55 -1.01 5.96 -2.27
CA HIS A 55 -1.42 7.28 -2.68
C HIS A 55 -0.15 8.13 -2.87
N PHE A 56 0.14 8.51 -4.11
CA PHE A 56 1.33 9.30 -4.45
C PHE A 56 0.96 10.70 -4.92
N GLU A 57 1.85 11.64 -4.68
CA GLU A 57 1.70 13.01 -5.12
C GLU A 57 1.65 13.14 -6.65
N ASP A 58 2.43 12.32 -7.34
CA ASP A 58 2.54 12.36 -8.80
C ASP A 58 2.92 11.01 -9.39
N MET A 59 2.78 10.90 -10.71
CA MET A 59 3.07 9.67 -11.46
C MET A 59 4.56 9.31 -11.39
N ALA A 60 5.43 10.30 -11.46
CA ALA A 60 6.87 10.05 -11.46
C ALA A 60 7.31 9.36 -10.16
N SER A 61 6.80 9.80 -9.02
CA SER A 61 7.08 9.18 -7.73
C SER A 61 6.53 7.75 -7.65
N ALA A 62 5.32 7.54 -8.14
CA ALA A 62 4.70 6.22 -8.16
C ALA A 62 5.50 5.25 -9.05
N GLU A 63 5.87 5.68 -10.24
CA GLU A 63 6.66 4.85 -11.15
C GLU A 63 8.05 4.55 -10.58
N ALA A 64 8.70 5.52 -9.95
CA ALA A 64 10.01 5.31 -9.35
C ALA A 64 9.97 4.20 -8.30
N TRP A 65 8.94 4.18 -7.45
CA TRP A 65 8.77 3.13 -6.46
C TRP A 65 8.46 1.78 -7.09
N PHE A 66 7.45 1.71 -7.96
CA PHE A 66 7.00 0.44 -8.53
C PHE A 66 7.96 -0.14 -9.58
N ASN A 67 8.84 0.68 -10.17
CA ASN A 67 9.90 0.22 -11.06
C ASN A 67 11.19 -0.10 -10.32
N SER A 68 11.27 0.13 -9.02
CA SER A 68 12.42 -0.25 -8.22
C SER A 68 12.61 -1.76 -8.24
N GLU A 69 13.86 -2.22 -8.14
CA GLU A 69 14.18 -3.64 -8.08
C GLU A 69 13.45 -4.33 -6.92
N ARG A 70 13.46 -3.70 -5.75
CA ARG A 70 12.79 -4.21 -4.56
C ARG A 70 11.30 -4.48 -4.80
N GLN A 71 10.60 -3.53 -5.42
CA GLN A 71 9.16 -3.66 -5.67
C GLN A 71 8.87 -4.68 -6.77
N ARG A 72 9.68 -4.72 -7.81
CA ARG A 72 9.53 -5.72 -8.88
C ARG A 72 9.76 -7.13 -8.36
N ASP A 73 10.79 -7.33 -7.56
CA ASP A 73 11.08 -8.63 -6.95
C ASP A 73 9.97 -9.07 -6.02
N PHE A 74 9.46 -8.15 -5.21
CA PHE A 74 8.34 -8.43 -4.32
C PHE A 74 7.11 -8.90 -5.09
N ARG A 75 6.75 -8.21 -6.18
CA ARG A 75 5.60 -8.61 -6.99
C ARG A 75 5.82 -9.96 -7.67
N ALA A 76 7.01 -10.21 -8.16
CA ALA A 76 7.33 -11.49 -8.78
C ALA A 76 7.22 -12.64 -7.79
N GLN A 77 7.76 -12.48 -6.58
CA GLN A 77 7.72 -13.50 -5.54
C GLN A 77 6.31 -13.79 -5.03
N ASN A 78 5.46 -12.77 -4.98
CA ASN A 78 4.12 -12.88 -4.42
C ASN A 78 3.02 -12.94 -5.48
N GLN A 79 3.39 -12.96 -6.76
CA GLN A 79 2.45 -12.92 -7.88
C GLN A 79 1.48 -11.75 -7.77
N ALA A 80 1.96 -10.64 -7.23
CA ALA A 80 1.15 -9.45 -7.03
C ALA A 80 1.01 -8.65 -8.32
N THR A 81 -0.14 -8.01 -8.49
CA THR A 81 -0.44 -7.15 -9.64
C THR A 81 -0.71 -5.73 -9.17
N ILE A 82 -0.42 -4.76 -10.04
CA ILE A 82 -0.67 -3.35 -9.75
C ILE A 82 -1.49 -2.71 -10.85
N GLU A 83 -2.24 -1.69 -10.46
CA GLU A 83 -2.93 -0.82 -11.40
C GLU A 83 -2.84 0.62 -10.91
N PHE A 84 -2.58 1.54 -11.86
CA PHE A 84 -2.46 2.97 -11.58
C PHE A 84 -3.75 3.68 -11.96
N PHE A 85 -4.15 4.65 -11.12
CA PHE A 85 -5.34 5.46 -11.37
C PHE A 85 -5.03 6.93 -11.14
N ASP A 86 -5.49 7.79 -12.02
CA ASP A 86 -5.48 9.23 -11.77
C ASP A 86 -6.57 9.56 -10.76
N VAL A 87 -6.20 10.28 -9.71
CA VAL A 87 -7.16 10.66 -8.67
C VAL A 87 -7.99 11.86 -9.16
N ALA A 88 -9.29 11.65 -9.27
CA ALA A 88 -10.21 12.70 -9.68
C ALA A 88 -10.58 13.62 -8.51
N ALA A 89 -10.84 13.03 -7.34
CA ALA A 89 -11.24 13.77 -6.14
C ALA A 89 -11.10 12.91 -4.91
N ILE A 90 -10.98 13.54 -3.76
CA ILE A 90 -10.94 12.86 -2.47
C ILE A 90 -12.04 13.48 -1.60
N ALA A 91 -12.92 12.63 -1.09
CA ALA A 91 -13.92 13.05 -0.13
C ALA A 91 -13.46 12.72 1.29
N TYR A 92 -13.46 13.71 2.16
CA TYR A 92 -13.13 13.52 3.56
C TYR A 92 -14.39 13.76 4.39
N LYS A 93 -14.88 12.72 5.03
CA LYS A 93 -16.01 12.88 5.92
C LYS A 93 -15.59 13.55 7.24
N ARG A 94 -14.36 13.25 7.68
CA ARG A 94 -13.72 13.91 8.82
C ARG A 94 -12.19 13.77 8.67
N PRO A 95 -11.42 14.75 9.19
CA PRO A 95 -9.97 14.59 9.24
C PRO A 95 -9.59 13.44 10.17
N LEU A 96 -8.63 12.63 9.76
CA LEU A 96 -8.01 11.62 10.64
C LEU A 96 -6.93 12.33 11.45
N LYS A 97 -7.26 12.77 12.64
CA LYS A 97 -6.31 13.45 13.53
C LYS A 97 -5.50 12.49 14.38
N GLU A 98 -5.97 11.26 14.49
CA GLU A 98 -5.37 10.23 15.30
C GLU A 98 -5.23 8.97 14.46
N LYS A 99 -4.28 8.11 14.87
CA LYS A 99 -4.16 6.79 14.28
C LYS A 99 -5.40 5.99 14.64
N VAL A 100 -6.12 5.56 13.64
CA VAL A 100 -7.26 4.69 13.83
C VAL A 100 -6.74 3.29 14.09
N SER A 101 -7.08 2.74 15.24
CA SER A 101 -6.88 1.32 15.51
C SER A 101 -7.98 0.55 14.80
N VAL A 102 -7.57 -0.29 13.93
CA VAL A 102 -8.50 -1.12 13.19
C VAL A 102 -8.40 -2.55 13.69
#